data_004f6e6f22b2b58ba7bdfb0f40d9e5b7
#
_entry.id   004f6e6f22b2b58ba7bdfb0f40d9e5b7
#
_cell.length_a   1.000
_cell.length_b   1.000
_cell.length_c   1.000
_cell.angle_alpha   90.00
_cell.angle_beta   90.00
_cell.angle_gamma   90.00
#
_symmetry.space_group_name_H-M   'P 1'
#
loop_
_entity.id
_entity.type
_entity.pdbx_description
1 polymer ?
#
loop_
_entity_poly.entity_id
_entity_poly.type
_entity_poly.pdbx_seq_one_letter_code
_entity_poly.pdbx_strand_id
1 'polypeptide(L)'
;MRTRCAFLALSSFLLAFALLAPALAQEPTHKIDNDFVQRTFGKDFTMVAEVGGTVGDLDGDGVEDAVIAARCKNPLLDEAEHSYTVVDPFNTFYGYGDPKVTMSFIEEIPARKGLVVLIIHGEGPDAWRSETPKAKYVIINLPYRTLSVRKMSMGKKKVEAIYAEEGNDLNETSAVFFDGKKYKYVPMGSSME
;
A
#
# COMPACT_ATOMS: atom_id res chain seq x y z
N MET A 1 -76.24 40.14 -39.97
CA MET A 1 -74.81 40.29 -40.12
C MET A 1 -74.17 40.27 -38.73
N ARG A 2 -73.54 39.18 -38.34
CA ARG A 2 -73.00 38.99 -36.96
C ARG A 2 -71.50 38.67 -37.05
N THR A 3 -70.69 39.65 -36.61
CA THR A 3 -69.25 39.57 -36.54
C THR A 3 -68.85 38.82 -35.23
N ARG A 4 -68.10 37.76 -35.35
CA ARG A 4 -67.60 37.01 -34.18
C ARG A 4 -66.11 37.34 -34.05
N CYS A 5 -65.75 37.99 -32.95
CA CYS A 5 -64.39 38.19 -32.52
C CYS A 5 -63.84 36.87 -31.93
N ALA A 6 -62.74 36.42 -32.46
CA ALA A 6 -61.96 35.28 -31.92
C ALA A 6 -60.87 35.85 -30.99
N PHE A 7 -60.91 35.45 -29.71
CA PHE A 7 -59.82 35.70 -28.74
C PHE A 7 -58.77 34.62 -28.91
N LEU A 8 -57.55 35.02 -29.26
CA LEU A 8 -56.36 34.20 -29.18
C LEU A 8 -55.77 34.30 -27.78
N ALA A 9 -55.84 33.22 -27.03
CA ALA A 9 -55.10 33.08 -25.78
C ALA A 9 -53.69 32.58 -26.07
N LEU A 10 -52.74 33.44 -25.80
CA LEU A 10 -51.28 33.12 -25.89
C LEU A 10 -50.86 32.51 -24.56
N SER A 11 -50.67 31.19 -24.56
CA SER A 11 -50.18 30.45 -23.38
C SER A 11 -48.64 30.49 -23.41
N SER A 12 -48.05 31.27 -22.51
CA SER A 12 -46.60 31.33 -22.28
C SER A 12 -46.17 30.16 -21.44
N PHE A 13 -45.53 29.18 -22.07
CA PHE A 13 -44.89 28.05 -21.39
C PHE A 13 -43.49 28.45 -20.95
N LEU A 14 -43.32 28.79 -19.66
CA LEU A 14 -42.03 29.05 -19.05
C LEU A 14 -41.33 27.71 -18.82
N LEU A 15 -40.37 27.37 -19.66
CA LEU A 15 -39.50 26.20 -19.51
C LEU A 15 -38.42 26.53 -18.48
N ALA A 16 -38.59 26.13 -17.25
CA ALA A 16 -37.58 26.20 -16.21
C ALA A 16 -36.49 25.14 -16.47
N PHE A 17 -35.38 25.57 -17.07
CA PHE A 17 -34.17 24.74 -17.23
C PHE A 17 -33.46 24.70 -15.87
N ALA A 18 -33.69 23.66 -15.08
CA ALA A 18 -32.90 23.38 -13.88
C ALA A 18 -31.47 22.98 -14.32
N LEU A 19 -30.53 23.88 -14.15
CA LEU A 19 -29.10 23.61 -14.27
C LEU A 19 -28.72 22.63 -13.14
N LEU A 20 -28.73 21.33 -13.43
CA LEU A 20 -28.00 20.36 -12.62
C LEU A 20 -26.50 20.62 -12.83
N ALA A 21 -25.90 21.39 -11.92
CA ALA A 21 -24.45 21.42 -11.81
C ALA A 21 -23.99 20.01 -11.41
N PRO A 22 -23.08 19.37 -12.18
CA PRO A 22 -22.47 18.16 -11.71
C PRO A 22 -21.71 18.52 -10.42
N ALA A 23 -22.12 17.95 -9.29
CA ALA A 23 -21.27 17.93 -8.11
C ALA A 23 -19.99 17.21 -8.53
N LEU A 24 -18.92 17.97 -8.72
CA LEU A 24 -17.58 17.40 -8.77
C LEU A 24 -17.36 16.74 -7.42
N ALA A 25 -17.62 15.44 -7.34
CA ALA A 25 -17.14 14.62 -6.25
C ALA A 25 -15.62 14.80 -6.25
N GLN A 26 -15.11 15.57 -5.30
CA GLN A 26 -13.70 15.57 -4.97
C GLN A 26 -13.38 14.13 -4.59
N GLU A 27 -12.70 13.41 -5.50
CA GLU A 27 -12.12 12.12 -5.14
C GLU A 27 -11.27 12.37 -3.89
N PRO A 28 -11.50 11.62 -2.81
CA PRO A 28 -10.65 11.74 -1.64
C PRO A 28 -9.24 11.36 -2.09
N THR A 29 -8.35 12.34 -2.20
CA THR A 29 -6.93 12.10 -2.43
C THR A 29 -6.39 11.38 -1.20
N HIS A 30 -6.48 10.06 -1.20
CA HIS A 30 -5.91 9.23 -0.16
C HIS A 30 -4.39 9.35 -0.29
N LYS A 31 -3.84 10.26 0.48
CA LYS A 31 -2.40 10.42 0.62
C LYS A 31 -1.92 9.36 1.59
N ILE A 32 -0.81 8.72 1.26
CA ILE A 32 -0.09 7.88 2.22
C ILE A 32 0.59 8.83 3.21
N ASP A 33 0.00 8.95 4.39
CA ASP A 33 0.51 9.74 5.52
C ASP A 33 0.34 8.98 6.83
N ASN A 34 0.79 9.57 7.93
CA ASN A 34 0.74 8.92 9.23
C ASN A 34 -0.70 8.63 9.71
N ASP A 35 -1.63 9.52 9.41
CA ASP A 35 -3.04 9.31 9.79
C ASP A 35 -3.66 8.13 9.02
N PHE A 36 -3.31 7.99 7.74
CA PHE A 36 -3.69 6.83 6.93
C PHE A 36 -3.12 5.53 7.52
N VAL A 37 -1.82 5.52 7.85
CA VAL A 37 -1.15 4.36 8.46
C VAL A 37 -1.84 3.95 9.75
N GLN A 38 -2.12 4.90 10.66
CA GLN A 38 -2.74 4.61 11.95
C GLN A 38 -4.19 4.13 11.84
N ARG A 39 -4.96 4.65 10.89
CA ARG A 39 -6.33 4.14 10.64
C ARG A 39 -6.33 2.74 10.07
N THR A 40 -5.35 2.41 9.23
CA THR A 40 -5.30 1.15 8.47
C THR A 40 -4.67 0.00 9.24
N PHE A 41 -3.63 0.28 10.03
CA PHE A 41 -2.81 -0.72 10.72
C PHE A 41 -2.84 -0.63 12.24
N GLY A 42 -3.31 0.48 12.82
CA GLY A 42 -3.36 0.69 14.25
C GLY A 42 -2.49 1.86 14.73
N LYS A 43 -2.81 2.37 15.92
CA LYS A 43 -2.20 3.58 16.48
C LYS A 43 -0.70 3.42 16.83
N ASP A 44 -0.26 2.19 17.02
CA ASP A 44 1.13 1.87 17.36
C ASP A 44 2.07 1.93 16.16
N PHE A 45 1.51 2.06 14.95
CA PHE A 45 2.30 2.25 13.75
C PHE A 45 2.57 3.73 13.48
N THR A 46 3.81 4.03 13.13
CA THR A 46 4.24 5.38 12.76
C THR A 46 5.00 5.31 11.45
N MET A 47 4.58 6.10 10.47
CA MET A 47 5.24 6.19 9.17
C MET A 47 6.67 6.74 9.31
N VAL A 48 7.63 6.16 8.60
CA VAL A 48 8.99 6.70 8.45
C VAL A 48 8.95 7.70 7.31
N ALA A 49 8.77 8.98 7.64
CA ALA A 49 8.51 10.03 6.66
C ALA A 49 9.65 10.23 5.65
N GLU A 50 10.89 9.98 6.07
CA GLU A 50 12.10 10.12 5.23
C GLU A 50 12.16 9.07 4.10
N VAL A 51 11.52 7.91 4.31
CA VAL A 51 11.43 6.83 3.32
C VAL A 51 10.10 6.91 2.58
N GLY A 52 9.03 7.17 3.30
CA GLY A 52 7.71 7.38 2.73
C GLY A 52 6.99 6.09 2.32
N GLY A 53 6.16 6.23 1.29
CA GLY A 53 5.44 5.14 0.65
C GLY A 53 5.71 5.11 -0.85
N THR A 54 5.61 3.93 -1.44
CA THR A 54 5.70 3.67 -2.89
C THR A 54 4.59 2.72 -3.31
N VAL A 55 4.34 2.61 -4.59
CA VAL A 55 3.29 1.76 -5.14
C VAL A 55 3.81 0.85 -6.23
N GLY A 56 3.08 -0.24 -6.50
CA GLY A 56 3.36 -1.19 -7.58
C GLY A 56 2.34 -2.32 -7.57
N ASP A 57 2.42 -3.22 -8.54
CA ASP A 57 1.59 -4.42 -8.66
C ASP A 57 2.36 -5.62 -8.12
N LEU A 58 2.32 -5.82 -6.79
CA LEU A 58 3.16 -6.81 -6.10
C LEU A 58 2.67 -8.24 -6.28
N ASP A 59 1.35 -8.45 -6.43
CA ASP A 59 0.76 -9.77 -6.58
C ASP A 59 0.46 -10.15 -8.03
N GLY A 60 0.67 -9.22 -8.97
CA GLY A 60 0.58 -9.47 -10.41
C GLY A 60 -0.84 -9.52 -10.94
N ASP A 61 -1.81 -8.92 -10.24
CA ASP A 61 -3.22 -8.93 -10.64
C ASP A 61 -3.62 -7.69 -11.48
N GLY A 62 -2.71 -6.75 -11.66
CA GLY A 62 -2.90 -5.52 -12.44
C GLY A 62 -3.52 -4.37 -11.64
N VAL A 63 -3.72 -4.54 -10.33
CA VAL A 63 -4.20 -3.50 -9.41
C VAL A 63 -3.03 -2.90 -8.64
N GLU A 64 -3.07 -1.60 -8.38
CA GLU A 64 -2.00 -0.92 -7.66
C GLU A 64 -2.04 -1.25 -6.16
N ASP A 65 -0.92 -1.76 -5.65
CA ASP A 65 -0.65 -2.03 -4.24
C ASP A 65 0.15 -0.89 -3.61
N ALA A 66 0.13 -0.78 -2.27
CA ALA A 66 0.97 0.17 -1.55
C ALA A 66 2.01 -0.53 -0.69
N VAL A 67 3.21 0.06 -0.63
CA VAL A 67 4.32 -0.31 0.26
C VAL A 67 4.70 0.91 1.07
N ILE A 68 4.69 0.79 2.40
CA ILE A 68 4.89 1.93 3.29
C ILE A 68 5.95 1.58 4.33
N ALA A 69 6.95 2.43 4.44
CA ALA A 69 7.94 2.36 5.50
C ALA A 69 7.35 2.83 6.83
N ALA A 70 7.43 2.00 7.87
CA ALA A 70 6.87 2.34 9.17
C ALA A 70 7.71 1.80 10.34
N ARG A 71 7.35 2.21 11.53
CA ARG A 71 7.83 1.67 12.80
C ARG A 71 6.65 1.18 13.61
N CYS A 72 6.84 0.03 14.27
CA CYS A 72 5.92 -0.47 15.28
C CYS A 72 6.73 -1.24 16.33
N LYS A 73 6.42 -1.04 17.60
CA LYS A 73 7.10 -1.75 18.68
C LYS A 73 6.68 -3.21 18.78
N ASN A 74 5.40 -3.48 18.59
CA ASN A 74 4.85 -4.83 18.65
C ASN A 74 3.72 -5.01 17.64
N PRO A 75 4.04 -5.34 16.38
CA PRO A 75 3.04 -5.48 15.32
C PRO A 75 2.09 -6.68 15.51
N LEU A 76 2.35 -7.58 16.46
CA LEU A 76 1.48 -8.74 16.72
C LEU A 76 0.23 -8.38 17.53
N LEU A 77 0.22 -7.24 18.24
CA LEU A 77 -0.89 -6.89 19.12
C LEU A 77 -2.19 -6.63 18.36
N ASP A 78 -2.11 -5.88 17.26
CA ASP A 78 -3.27 -5.37 16.54
C ASP A 78 -3.57 -6.17 15.26
N GLU A 79 -2.88 -7.32 15.04
CA GLU A 79 -2.98 -8.16 13.84
C GLU A 79 -4.44 -8.53 13.53
N ALA A 80 -5.18 -8.97 14.54
CA ALA A 80 -6.58 -9.40 14.39
C ALA A 80 -7.54 -8.20 14.24
N GLU A 81 -7.35 -7.14 15.03
CA GLU A 81 -8.23 -5.96 15.04
C GLU A 81 -8.21 -5.24 13.69
N HIS A 82 -7.02 -5.08 13.13
CA HIS A 82 -6.83 -4.39 11.85
C HIS A 82 -6.74 -5.32 10.65
N SER A 83 -6.96 -6.64 10.82
CA SER A 83 -7.02 -7.63 9.74
C SER A 83 -5.80 -7.59 8.81
N TYR A 84 -4.60 -7.51 9.35
CA TYR A 84 -3.36 -7.70 8.61
C TYR A 84 -2.68 -9.01 9.02
N THR A 85 -1.70 -9.47 8.25
CA THR A 85 -0.89 -10.66 8.55
C THR A 85 0.56 -10.25 8.76
N VAL A 86 1.11 -10.58 9.93
CA VAL A 86 2.53 -10.38 10.21
C VAL A 86 3.34 -11.51 9.58
N VAL A 87 4.35 -11.17 8.80
CA VAL A 87 5.22 -12.14 8.11
C VAL A 87 6.69 -11.80 8.30
N ASP A 88 7.53 -12.85 8.35
CA ASP A 88 8.97 -12.73 8.49
C ASP A 88 9.68 -13.50 7.36
N PRO A 89 9.75 -12.94 6.16
CA PRO A 89 10.38 -13.60 5.03
C PRO A 89 11.90 -13.71 5.20
N PHE A 90 12.55 -12.81 5.95
CA PHE A 90 13.98 -12.83 6.24
C PHE A 90 14.35 -14.07 7.07
N ASN A 91 13.78 -14.24 8.25
CA ASN A 91 14.07 -15.40 9.08
C ASN A 91 13.61 -16.72 8.44
N THR A 92 12.49 -16.70 7.70
CA THR A 92 12.03 -17.85 6.92
C THR A 92 13.08 -18.29 5.88
N PHE A 93 13.74 -17.36 5.21
CA PHE A 93 14.80 -17.66 4.25
C PHE A 93 16.00 -18.35 4.90
N TYR A 94 16.37 -17.93 6.11
CA TYR A 94 17.47 -18.56 6.86
C TYR A 94 17.08 -19.85 7.60
N GLY A 95 15.86 -20.34 7.41
CA GLY A 95 15.42 -21.63 7.97
C GLY A 95 14.85 -21.55 9.37
N TYR A 96 14.55 -20.38 9.88
CA TYR A 96 13.90 -20.18 11.19
C TYR A 96 12.38 -20.26 11.13
N GLY A 97 11.83 -20.67 10.00
CA GLY A 97 10.38 -20.68 9.77
C GLY A 97 9.83 -19.27 9.62
N ASP A 98 8.76 -18.98 10.35
CA ASP A 98 8.19 -17.64 10.48
C ASP A 98 7.98 -17.36 11.97
N PRO A 99 9.06 -17.05 12.73
CA PRO A 99 9.02 -17.00 14.19
C PRO A 99 8.17 -15.84 14.74
N LYS A 100 7.80 -14.87 13.93
CA LYS A 100 7.03 -13.66 14.32
C LYS A 100 7.59 -13.00 15.59
N VAL A 101 8.91 -12.95 15.69
CA VAL A 101 9.59 -12.22 16.76
C VAL A 101 10.14 -10.91 16.21
N THR A 102 9.83 -9.83 16.90
CA THR A 102 10.26 -8.49 16.49
C THR A 102 11.66 -8.15 17.02
N MET A 103 12.18 -8.93 17.96
CA MET A 103 13.52 -8.75 18.49
C MET A 103 14.51 -9.60 17.72
N SER A 104 15.35 -8.96 16.95
CA SER A 104 16.50 -9.54 16.26
C SER A 104 17.73 -8.66 16.55
N PHE A 105 18.91 -9.16 16.20
CA PHE A 105 20.14 -8.35 16.23
C PHE A 105 20.06 -7.05 15.42
N ILE A 106 19.06 -6.90 14.54
CA ILE A 106 18.75 -5.65 13.84
C ILE A 106 18.32 -4.56 14.84
N GLU A 107 17.68 -4.93 15.95
CA GLU A 107 17.25 -3.98 16.97
C GLU A 107 18.38 -3.45 17.87
N GLU A 108 19.56 -4.04 17.83
CA GLU A 108 20.74 -3.50 18.52
C GLU A 108 21.17 -2.16 17.93
N ILE A 109 20.78 -1.88 16.68
CA ILE A 109 21.05 -0.61 16.01
C ILE A 109 19.82 0.30 16.22
N PRO A 110 19.92 1.39 17.01
CA PRO A 110 18.77 2.23 17.35
C PRO A 110 18.02 2.78 16.13
N ALA A 111 18.72 3.06 15.03
CA ALA A 111 18.13 3.54 13.79
C ALA A 111 17.23 2.51 13.10
N ARG A 112 17.41 1.23 13.40
CA ARG A 112 16.66 0.11 12.80
C ARG A 112 15.57 -0.44 13.71
N LYS A 113 15.53 0.01 14.97
CA LYS A 113 14.62 -0.50 15.98
C LYS A 113 13.16 -0.33 15.57
N GLY A 114 12.42 -1.43 15.58
CA GLY A 114 10.99 -1.48 15.28
C GLY A 114 10.63 -1.16 13.81
N LEU A 115 11.59 -1.21 12.88
CA LEU A 115 11.30 -1.05 11.47
C LEU A 115 10.40 -2.17 10.96
N VAL A 116 9.36 -1.80 10.23
CA VAL A 116 8.44 -2.71 9.55
C VAL A 116 8.11 -2.17 8.16
N VAL A 117 7.75 -3.07 7.25
CA VAL A 117 7.21 -2.67 5.94
C VAL A 117 5.73 -3.05 5.91
N LEU A 118 4.88 -2.05 5.72
CA LEU A 118 3.45 -2.24 5.59
C LEU A 118 3.09 -2.41 4.12
N ILE A 119 2.23 -3.37 3.83
CA ILE A 119 1.78 -3.65 2.46
C ILE A 119 0.27 -3.73 2.44
N ILE A 120 -0.33 -3.12 1.43
CA ILE A 120 -1.75 -3.21 1.13
C ILE A 120 -1.88 -3.73 -0.29
N HIS A 121 -2.41 -4.94 -0.47
CA HIS A 121 -2.83 -5.41 -1.78
C HIS A 121 -4.15 -4.75 -2.14
N GLY A 122 -4.15 -4.05 -3.27
CA GLY A 122 -5.29 -3.30 -3.75
C GLY A 122 -6.47 -4.18 -4.16
N GLU A 123 -7.65 -3.60 -4.26
CA GLU A 123 -8.87 -4.25 -4.73
C GLU A 123 -9.68 -3.29 -5.59
N GLY A 124 -10.05 -3.74 -6.78
CA GLY A 124 -10.93 -3.00 -7.69
C GLY A 124 -10.35 -1.67 -8.17
N PRO A 125 -11.21 -0.70 -8.56
CA PRO A 125 -10.77 0.56 -9.16
C PRO A 125 -10.07 1.51 -8.18
N ASP A 126 -10.34 1.38 -6.87
CA ASP A 126 -9.73 2.22 -5.83
C ASP A 126 -8.35 1.70 -5.42
N ALA A 127 -7.99 0.49 -5.87
CA ALA A 127 -6.69 -0.11 -5.64
C ALA A 127 -6.37 -0.20 -4.12
N TRP A 128 -5.17 0.19 -3.70
CA TRP A 128 -4.78 0.22 -2.28
C TRP A 128 -5.59 1.21 -1.42
N ARG A 129 -6.36 2.11 -2.06
CA ARG A 129 -7.21 3.10 -1.40
C ARG A 129 -8.57 2.53 -1.00
N SER A 130 -8.88 1.30 -1.45
CA SER A 130 -10.12 0.62 -1.12
C SER A 130 -10.31 0.50 0.40
N GLU A 131 -11.52 0.74 0.89
CA GLU A 131 -11.88 0.49 2.30
C GLU A 131 -11.78 -1.01 2.64
N THR A 132 -11.90 -1.87 1.63
CA THR A 132 -11.78 -3.33 1.74
C THR A 132 -10.70 -3.85 0.82
N PRO A 133 -9.41 -3.63 1.15
CA PRO A 133 -8.31 -4.12 0.33
C PRO A 133 -8.29 -5.66 0.33
N LYS A 134 -7.73 -6.24 -0.71
CA LYS A 134 -7.61 -7.69 -0.90
C LYS A 134 -6.85 -8.37 0.25
N ALA A 135 -5.76 -7.77 0.71
CA ALA A 135 -4.98 -8.24 1.85
C ALA A 135 -4.09 -7.12 2.41
N LYS A 136 -3.72 -7.27 3.68
CA LYS A 136 -2.72 -6.40 4.33
C LYS A 136 -1.64 -7.25 4.98
N TYR A 137 -0.39 -6.83 4.85
CA TYR A 137 0.76 -7.51 5.45
C TYR A 137 1.65 -6.53 6.21
N VAL A 138 2.29 -7.04 7.25
CA VAL A 138 3.35 -6.34 7.99
C VAL A 138 4.59 -7.22 7.94
N ILE A 139 5.60 -6.80 7.18
CA ILE A 139 6.89 -7.47 7.14
C ILE A 139 7.73 -6.97 8.31
N ILE A 140 8.22 -7.89 9.12
CA ILE A 140 9.12 -7.65 10.25
C ILE A 140 10.54 -8.15 9.94
N ASN A 141 11.50 -7.73 10.75
CA ASN A 141 12.90 -8.17 10.70
C ASN A 141 13.59 -7.92 9.34
N LEU A 142 13.05 -7.05 8.51
CA LEU A 142 13.67 -6.62 7.27
C LEU A 142 14.38 -5.28 7.53
N PRO A 143 15.73 -5.25 7.54
CA PRO A 143 16.44 -3.98 7.67
C PRO A 143 16.36 -3.19 6.36
N TYR A 144 16.16 -1.88 6.46
CA TYR A 144 16.21 -0.99 5.32
C TYR A 144 16.56 0.43 5.76
N ARG A 145 17.11 1.18 4.84
CA ARG A 145 17.29 2.62 4.88
C ARG A 145 16.42 3.30 3.82
N THR A 146 16.27 2.63 2.66
CA THR A 146 15.37 3.04 1.59
C THR A 146 14.56 1.84 1.10
N LEU A 147 13.36 2.11 0.60
CA LEU A 147 12.48 1.13 -0.04
C LEU A 147 12.13 1.61 -1.44
N SER A 148 12.09 0.69 -2.39
CA SER A 148 11.58 0.95 -3.73
C SER A 148 10.91 -0.28 -4.32
N VAL A 149 9.92 -0.09 -5.19
CA VAL A 149 9.31 -1.19 -5.95
C VAL A 149 9.91 -1.20 -7.36
N ARG A 150 10.44 -2.35 -7.76
CA ARG A 150 11.08 -2.54 -9.07
C ARG A 150 10.77 -3.92 -9.63
N LYS A 151 10.83 -4.05 -10.95
CA LYS A 151 10.69 -5.34 -11.63
C LYS A 151 11.91 -6.22 -11.39
N MET A 152 11.64 -7.45 -10.92
CA MET A 152 12.64 -8.49 -10.71
C MET A 152 12.38 -9.68 -11.64
N SER A 153 13.45 -10.26 -12.19
CA SER A 153 13.36 -11.46 -13.04
C SER A 153 13.46 -12.70 -12.18
N MET A 154 12.43 -13.54 -12.19
CA MET A 154 12.37 -14.83 -11.52
C MET A 154 12.30 -15.95 -12.57
N GLY A 155 13.44 -16.31 -13.12
CA GLY A 155 13.52 -17.21 -14.25
C GLY A 155 12.84 -16.61 -15.50
N LYS A 156 11.73 -17.21 -15.93
CA LYS A 156 10.94 -16.70 -17.09
C LYS A 156 9.86 -15.69 -16.71
N LYS A 157 9.59 -15.50 -15.42
CA LYS A 157 8.59 -14.56 -14.93
C LYS A 157 9.24 -13.26 -14.51
N LYS A 158 8.51 -12.15 -14.68
CA LYS A 158 8.84 -10.86 -14.09
C LYS A 158 7.81 -10.59 -13.02
N VAL A 159 8.26 -10.20 -11.84
CA VAL A 159 7.43 -9.82 -10.71
C VAL A 159 7.84 -8.42 -10.26
N GLU A 160 6.96 -7.68 -9.63
CA GLU A 160 7.36 -6.49 -8.88
C GLU A 160 7.80 -6.91 -7.49
N ALA A 161 8.92 -6.38 -7.04
CA ALA A 161 9.54 -6.70 -5.77
C ALA A 161 9.88 -5.43 -5.00
N ILE A 162 9.82 -5.52 -3.69
CA ILE A 162 10.25 -4.48 -2.77
C ILE A 162 11.75 -4.65 -2.58
N TYR A 163 12.53 -3.65 -2.98
CA TYR A 163 13.96 -3.59 -2.72
C TYR A 163 14.21 -2.80 -1.45
N ALA A 164 14.88 -3.44 -0.51
CA ALA A 164 15.33 -2.88 0.74
C ALA A 164 16.84 -2.65 0.68
N GLU A 165 17.25 -1.39 0.70
CA GLU A 165 18.66 -0.99 0.67
C GLU A 165 19.08 -0.55 2.06
N GLU A 166 20.10 -1.19 2.65
CA GLU A 166 20.53 -0.94 4.03
C GLU A 166 21.66 0.06 4.13
N GLY A 167 22.58 0.05 3.19
CA GLY A 167 23.76 0.89 3.14
C GLY A 167 23.72 1.98 2.09
N ASN A 168 24.84 2.68 1.95
CA ASN A 168 25.08 3.60 0.83
C ASN A 168 25.53 2.87 -0.45
N ASP A 169 25.96 1.63 -0.29
CA ASP A 169 26.46 0.79 -1.36
C ASP A 169 25.39 -0.23 -1.76
N LEU A 170 25.27 -0.49 -3.07
CA LEU A 170 24.33 -1.48 -3.62
C LEU A 170 24.60 -2.92 -3.13
N ASN A 171 25.70 -3.12 -2.40
CA ASN A 171 26.12 -4.42 -1.88
C ASN A 171 25.32 -4.90 -0.67
N GLU A 172 24.53 -4.03 -0.05
CA GLU A 172 23.67 -4.35 1.08
C GLU A 172 22.20 -4.25 0.70
N THR A 173 21.85 -4.81 -0.45
CA THR A 173 20.48 -4.77 -0.95
C THR A 173 19.84 -6.15 -0.83
N SER A 174 18.59 -6.16 -0.41
CA SER A 174 17.75 -7.34 -0.44
C SER A 174 16.45 -7.05 -1.20
N ALA A 175 15.76 -8.09 -1.64
CA ALA A 175 14.46 -7.97 -2.26
C ALA A 175 13.45 -8.87 -1.56
N VAL A 176 12.21 -8.40 -1.49
CA VAL A 176 11.07 -9.19 -1.03
C VAL A 176 10.00 -9.15 -2.11
N PHE A 177 9.50 -10.31 -2.51
CA PHE A 177 8.47 -10.45 -3.52
C PHE A 177 7.36 -11.41 -3.10
N PHE A 178 6.17 -11.25 -3.66
CA PHE A 178 5.05 -12.14 -3.45
C PHE A 178 5.07 -13.27 -4.48
N ASP A 179 5.06 -14.54 -4.02
CA ASP A 179 5.12 -15.70 -4.93
C ASP A 179 3.73 -16.20 -5.37
N GLY A 180 2.68 -15.46 -5.05
CA GLY A 180 1.27 -15.81 -5.24
C GLY A 180 0.62 -16.45 -4.01
N LYS A 181 1.42 -16.70 -2.95
CA LYS A 181 0.94 -17.26 -1.67
C LYS A 181 1.51 -16.54 -0.45
N LYS A 182 2.79 -16.20 -0.50
CA LYS A 182 3.51 -15.56 0.61
C LYS A 182 4.66 -14.70 0.11
N TYR A 183 5.11 -13.80 0.95
CA TYR A 183 6.31 -13.02 0.72
C TYR A 183 7.57 -13.87 0.88
N LYS A 184 8.52 -13.69 -0.03
CA LYS A 184 9.81 -14.37 -0.09
C LYS A 184 10.93 -13.35 -0.06
N TYR A 185 11.96 -13.65 0.71
CA TYR A 185 13.20 -12.87 0.78
C TYR A 185 14.23 -13.39 -0.20
N VAL A 186 14.98 -12.49 -0.82
CA VAL A 186 16.12 -12.78 -1.70
C VAL A 186 17.25 -11.82 -1.36
N PRO A 187 18.42 -12.30 -0.90
CA PRO A 187 19.60 -11.46 -0.77
C PRO A 187 20.07 -11.05 -2.16
N MET A 188 20.30 -9.76 -2.36
CA MET A 188 20.76 -9.17 -3.62
C MET A 188 22.20 -8.63 -3.51
N GLY A 189 22.83 -8.84 -2.37
CA GLY A 189 24.21 -8.47 -2.14
C GLY A 189 25.16 -9.19 -3.09
N SER A 190 26.32 -8.58 -3.37
CA SER A 190 27.31 -9.08 -4.32
C SER A 190 27.59 -10.55 -4.06
N SER A 191 27.58 -11.33 -5.14
CA SER A 191 28.27 -12.62 -5.16
C SER A 191 29.65 -12.39 -4.55
N MET A 192 29.93 -13.06 -3.44
CA MET A 192 31.33 -13.21 -3.05
C MET A 192 32.02 -13.97 -4.19
N GLU A 193 32.79 -13.25 -5.00
CA GLU A 193 33.77 -13.84 -5.87
C GLU A 193 34.89 -14.48 -5.01
#